data_117c065713800b0e251f073d34158e4f
#
_entry.id   117c065713800b0e251f073d34158e4f
#
_cell.length_a   1.000
_cell.length_b   1.000
_cell.length_c   1.000
_cell.angle_alpha   90.00
_cell.angle_beta   90.00
_cell.angle_gamma   90.00
#
_symmetry.space_group_name_H-M   'P 1'
#
loop_
_entity.id
_entity.type
_entity.pdbx_description
1 polymer ?
#
loop_
_entity_poly.entity_id
_entity_poly.type
_entity_poly.pdbx_seq_one_letter_code
_entity_poly.pdbx_strand_id
1 'polypeptide(L)'
;MDSNVTFKYGANDIAAQLRREINSGILQRFERLPPERSLSLKFNVSRGTIRAAINKLETEGLVTIKAGSGTYILKKYQVKIAA
;
A
#
# COMPACT_ATOMS: atom_id res chain seq x y z
N MET A 1 -19.54 23.97 8.80
CA MET A 1 -18.71 22.84 8.49
C MET A 1 -19.34 22.03 7.39
N ASP A 2 -18.63 21.86 6.42
CA ASP A 2 -19.14 21.13 5.29
C ASP A 2 -19.02 19.63 5.54
N SER A 3 -20.14 19.04 5.89
CA SER A 3 -20.17 17.60 6.14
C SER A 3 -19.99 16.80 4.85
N ASN A 4 -19.99 17.49 3.72
CA ASN A 4 -19.80 16.80 2.45
C ASN A 4 -18.34 16.74 2.02
N VAL A 5 -17.46 17.23 2.86
CA VAL A 5 -16.06 17.08 2.58
C VAL A 5 -15.74 15.59 2.62
N THR A 6 -15.45 15.06 1.45
CA THR A 6 -15.09 13.68 1.32
C THR A 6 -13.59 13.63 1.13
N PHE A 7 -12.92 12.96 2.04
CA PHE A 7 -11.49 12.76 1.85
C PHE A 7 -11.31 11.72 0.77
N LYS A 8 -10.79 12.16 -0.34
CA LYS A 8 -10.45 11.23 -1.40
C LYS A 8 -9.00 10.85 -1.24
N TYR A 9 -8.77 9.60 -1.00
CA TYR A 9 -7.42 9.10 -0.97
C TYR A 9 -6.90 8.97 -2.39
N GLY A 10 -5.77 9.59 -2.66
CA GLY A 10 -5.06 9.35 -3.90
C GLY A 10 -4.09 8.20 -3.73
N ALA A 11 -3.47 7.81 -4.82
CA ALA A 11 -2.49 6.72 -4.79
C ALA A 11 -1.37 6.99 -3.80
N ASN A 12 -0.92 8.25 -3.70
CA ASN A 12 0.16 8.60 -2.78
C ASN A 12 -0.24 8.40 -1.33
N ASP A 13 -1.48 8.74 -0.99
CA ASP A 13 -1.98 8.58 0.37
C ASP A 13 -2.07 7.13 0.76
N ILE A 14 -2.56 6.30 -0.16
CA ILE A 14 -2.70 4.87 0.08
C ILE A 14 -1.32 4.23 0.19
N ALA A 15 -0.40 4.60 -0.70
CA ALA A 15 0.96 4.10 -0.61
C ALA A 15 1.59 4.46 0.73
N ALA A 16 1.38 5.70 1.19
CA ALA A 16 1.92 6.13 2.48
C ALA A 16 1.34 5.32 3.63
N GLN A 17 0.05 5.04 3.59
CA GLN A 17 -0.58 4.24 4.64
C GLN A 17 -0.05 2.82 4.65
N LEU A 18 0.04 2.19 3.48
CA LEU A 18 0.56 0.83 3.39
C LEU A 18 2.02 0.78 3.80
N ARG A 19 2.79 1.79 3.43
CA ARG A 19 4.20 1.88 3.83
C ARG A 19 4.32 1.92 5.34
N ARG A 20 3.46 2.68 6.01
CA ARG A 20 3.46 2.73 7.47
C ARG A 20 3.13 1.38 8.07
N GLU A 21 2.18 0.65 7.49
CA GLU A 21 1.80 -0.67 7.99
C GLU A 21 2.93 -1.68 7.81
N ILE A 22 3.64 -1.59 6.70
CA ILE A 22 4.81 -2.44 6.48
C ILE A 22 5.90 -2.08 7.47
N ASN A 23 6.14 -0.80 7.65
CA ASN A 23 7.20 -0.33 8.52
C ASN A 23 6.95 -0.64 9.99
N SER A 24 5.70 -0.60 10.41
CA SER A 24 5.34 -0.87 11.80
C SER A 24 5.19 -2.35 12.10
N GLY A 25 5.24 -3.20 11.10
CA GLY A 25 5.10 -4.63 11.28
C GLY A 25 3.68 -5.15 11.24
N ILE A 26 2.71 -4.27 11.00
CA ILE A 26 1.32 -4.70 10.81
C ILE A 26 1.24 -5.60 9.59
N LEU A 27 1.94 -5.22 8.52
CA LEU A 27 2.11 -6.06 7.36
C LEU A 27 3.52 -6.60 7.39
N GLN A 28 3.66 -7.90 7.45
CA GLN A 28 4.95 -8.54 7.69
C GLN A 28 5.59 -9.02 6.40
N ARG A 29 6.89 -9.24 6.48
CA ARG A 29 7.67 -9.73 5.36
C ARG A 29 7.09 -11.04 4.85
N PHE A 30 7.00 -11.16 3.53
CA PHE A 30 6.45 -12.30 2.82
C PHE A 30 4.94 -12.47 2.97
N GLU A 31 4.32 -11.59 3.73
CA GLU A 31 2.87 -11.60 3.83
C GLU A 31 2.27 -11.08 2.53
N ARG A 32 1.14 -11.63 2.16
CA ARG A 32 0.42 -11.18 0.98
C ARG A 32 -0.46 -9.99 1.35
N LEU A 33 -0.42 -8.95 0.54
CA LEU A 33 -1.35 -7.85 0.70
C LEU A 33 -2.77 -8.32 0.42
N PRO A 34 -3.76 -7.69 1.06
CA PRO A 34 -5.14 -7.95 0.67
C PRO A 34 -5.33 -7.71 -0.82
N PRO A 35 -6.27 -8.42 -1.45
CA PRO A 35 -6.52 -8.22 -2.88
C PRO A 35 -6.91 -6.79 -3.20
N GLU A 36 -6.65 -6.40 -4.43
CA GLU A 36 -7.01 -5.08 -4.94
C GLU A 36 -8.43 -4.70 -4.61
N ARG A 37 -9.35 -5.64 -4.80
CA ARG A 37 -10.75 -5.41 -4.53
C ARG A 37 -10.98 -5.05 -3.06
N SER A 38 -10.36 -5.80 -2.16
CA SER A 38 -10.51 -5.56 -0.73
C SER A 38 -9.97 -4.20 -0.35
N LEU A 39 -8.83 -3.83 -0.91
CA LEU A 39 -8.23 -2.54 -0.64
C LEU A 39 -9.08 -1.41 -1.21
N SER A 40 -9.66 -1.60 -2.39
CA SER A 40 -10.50 -0.56 -2.97
C SER A 40 -11.74 -0.33 -2.11
N LEU A 41 -12.28 -1.37 -1.52
CA LEU A 41 -13.42 -1.22 -0.62
C LEU A 41 -13.01 -0.56 0.69
N LYS A 42 -11.87 -0.98 1.23
CA LYS A 42 -11.37 -0.44 2.48
C LYS A 42 -11.11 1.07 2.39
N PHE A 43 -10.50 1.50 1.31
CA PHE A 43 -10.13 2.91 1.12
C PHE A 43 -11.19 3.70 0.37
N ASN A 44 -12.21 3.03 -0.12
CA ASN A 44 -13.28 3.65 -0.91
C ASN A 44 -12.72 4.40 -2.12
N VAL A 45 -11.89 3.72 -2.87
CA VAL A 45 -11.29 4.25 -4.10
C VAL A 45 -11.39 3.19 -5.19
N SER A 46 -11.08 3.60 -6.41
CA SER A 46 -11.10 2.67 -7.53
C SER A 46 -9.93 1.68 -7.43
N ARG A 47 -10.09 0.54 -8.09
CA ARG A 47 -9.00 -0.43 -8.16
C ARG A 47 -7.78 0.15 -8.86
N GLY A 48 -8.00 1.04 -9.84
CA GLY A 48 -6.90 1.70 -10.50
C GLY A 48 -6.05 2.53 -9.55
N THR A 49 -6.70 3.20 -8.60
CA THR A 49 -5.99 3.98 -7.60
C THR A 49 -5.17 3.05 -6.69
N ILE A 50 -5.74 1.91 -6.31
CA ILE A 50 -5.00 0.91 -5.51
C ILE A 50 -3.81 0.39 -6.30
N ARG A 51 -4.02 0.07 -7.57
CA ARG A 51 -2.93 -0.45 -8.40
C ARG A 51 -1.80 0.55 -8.53
N ALA A 52 -2.14 1.82 -8.69
CA ALA A 52 -1.11 2.86 -8.76
C ALA A 52 -0.34 2.96 -7.45
N ALA A 53 -1.02 2.84 -6.32
CA ALA A 53 -0.35 2.86 -5.01
C ALA A 53 0.60 1.69 -4.86
N ILE A 54 0.15 0.49 -5.24
CA ILE A 54 0.97 -0.70 -5.15
C ILE A 54 2.18 -0.59 -6.07
N ASN A 55 2.00 -0.04 -7.26
CA ASN A 55 3.12 0.16 -8.18
C ASN A 55 4.18 1.07 -7.59
N LYS A 56 3.76 2.09 -6.83
CA LYS A 56 4.72 2.95 -6.15
C LYS A 56 5.53 2.17 -5.12
N LEU A 57 4.86 1.32 -4.35
CA LEU A 57 5.54 0.51 -3.35
C LEU A 57 6.47 -0.50 -4.00
N GLU A 58 6.09 -1.03 -5.15
CA GLU A 58 6.95 -1.95 -5.87
C GLU A 58 8.22 -1.23 -6.36
N THR A 59 8.06 -0.03 -6.87
CA THR A 59 9.19 0.77 -7.30
C THR A 59 10.14 1.04 -6.14
N GLU A 60 9.60 1.18 -4.93
CA GLU A 60 10.41 1.39 -3.73
C GLU A 60 11.04 0.10 -3.21
N GLY A 61 10.70 -1.03 -3.78
CA GLY A 61 11.25 -2.31 -3.33
C GLY A 61 10.60 -2.88 -2.09
N LEU A 62 9.45 -2.34 -1.71
CA LEU A 62 8.77 -2.81 -0.49
C LEU A 62 7.86 -4.00 -0.74
N VAL A 63 7.37 -4.13 -1.97
CA VAL A 63 6.50 -5.23 -2.34
C VAL A 63 6.89 -5.75 -3.70
N THR A 64 6.42 -6.95 -4.03
CA THR A 64 6.56 -7.51 -5.36
C THR A 64 5.19 -7.99 -5.83
N ILE A 65 4.89 -7.71 -7.09
CA ILE A 65 3.64 -8.14 -7.69
C ILE A 65 3.93 -9.42 -8.46
N LYS A 66 3.20 -10.49 -8.13
CA LYS A 66 3.33 -11.77 -8.81
C LYS A 66 2.06 -12.02 -9.59
N ALA A 67 2.16 -11.97 -10.90
CA ALA A 67 1.02 -12.13 -11.78
C ALA A 67 0.27 -13.42 -11.46
N GLY A 68 -1.06 -13.30 -11.32
CA GLY A 68 -1.91 -14.45 -11.03
C GLY A 68 -1.85 -14.95 -9.60
N SER A 69 -1.00 -14.38 -8.77
CA SER A 69 -0.84 -14.83 -7.38
C SER A 69 -1.17 -13.74 -6.37
N GLY A 70 -0.65 -12.54 -6.57
CA GLY A 70 -0.91 -11.44 -5.66
C GLY A 70 0.30 -10.56 -5.46
N THR A 71 0.21 -9.72 -4.46
CA THR A 71 1.28 -8.80 -4.09
C THR A 71 1.80 -9.19 -2.72
N TYR A 72 3.11 -9.30 -2.61
CA TYR A 72 3.76 -9.78 -1.39
C TYR A 72 4.73 -8.76 -0.84
N ILE A 73 4.81 -8.72 0.48
CA ILE A 73 5.74 -7.84 1.17
C ILE A 73 7.15 -8.40 1.00
N LEU A 74 8.05 -7.59 0.47
CA LEU A 74 9.45 -8.02 0.32
C LEU A 74 10.26 -7.77 1.56
N LYS A 75 10.11 -6.58 2.14
CA LYS A 75 10.89 -6.24 3.33
C LYS A 75 10.25 -5.05 4.00
N LYS A 76 10.60 -4.87 5.27
CA LYS A 76 10.21 -3.68 5.98
C LYS A 76 10.96 -2.48 5.40
N TYR A 77 10.28 -1.35 5.40
CA TYR A 77 10.92 -0.11 5.12
C TYR A 77 11.92 0.15 6.24
N GLN A 78 13.14 0.41 5.89
CA GLN A 78 14.18 0.70 6.88
C GLN A 78 14.77 2.06 6.61
N VAL A 79 14.77 2.90 7.64
CA VAL A 79 15.53 4.12 7.58
C VAL A 79 16.97 3.72 7.81
N LYS A 80 17.79 3.92 6.83
CA LYS A 80 19.19 3.59 6.96
C LYS A 80 19.84 4.70 7.75
N ILE A 81 20.27 4.35 8.94
CA ILE A 81 21.02 5.29 9.75
C ILE A 81 22.47 5.06 9.43
N ALA A 82 23.09 6.06 8.83
CA ALA A 82 24.50 5.97 8.57
C ALA A 82 25.23 6.02 9.91
N ALA A 83 25.97 5.01 10.16
CA ALA A 83 26.74 4.98 11.40
C ALA A 83 28.00 5.81 11.23
#